data_683dbd65b5e0d14f905d9c1fcf2e1a61
#
_entry.id   683dbd65b5e0d14f905d9c1fcf2e1a61
#
_cell.length_a   1.000
_cell.length_b   1.000
_cell.length_c   1.000
_cell.angle_alpha   90.00
_cell.angle_beta   90.00
_cell.angle_gamma   90.00
#
_symmetry.space_group_name_H-M   'P 1'
#
loop_
_entity.id
_entity.type
_entity.pdbx_description
1 polymer ?
#
loop_
_entity_poly.entity_id
_entity_poly.type
_entity_poly.pdbx_seq_one_letter_code
_entity_poly.pdbx_strand_id
1 'polypeptide(L)'
;MSGTKMHSQSAPSIASSCSQGYTLVELLIIIAVVGVLSSISWSVYQGYVSSSRESALLQTLQSVKLVQEDRRLRLGEYVEGTYDPTNPSVSGGLASTLGWNPSDPNPEISFVAECQADGTAPECARGSGVKVTATHTQGESMCRIYNGVTTSNC
;
A
#
# COMPACT_ATOMS: atom_id res chain seq x y z
N MET A 1 -11.39 -83.76 23.46
CA MET A 1 -9.98 -83.33 23.50
C MET A 1 -9.75 -82.44 22.32
N SER A 2 -9.81 -81.09 22.53
CA SER A 2 -9.69 -80.09 21.45
C SER A 2 -8.43 -79.29 21.73
N GLY A 3 -7.44 -79.42 20.87
CA GLY A 3 -6.16 -78.76 21.02
C GLY A 3 -6.20 -77.38 20.36
N THR A 4 -6.06 -76.33 21.16
CA THR A 4 -5.99 -74.96 20.70
C THR A 4 -4.56 -74.64 20.25
N LYS A 5 -4.40 -74.38 18.94
CA LYS A 5 -3.13 -73.94 18.31
C LYS A 5 -2.92 -72.45 18.62
N MET A 6 -1.90 -72.11 19.40
CA MET A 6 -1.45 -70.74 19.57
C MET A 6 -0.72 -70.28 18.33
N HIS A 7 -1.25 -69.24 17.67
CA HIS A 7 -0.57 -68.48 16.60
C HIS A 7 0.38 -67.47 17.22
N SER A 8 1.66 -67.65 17.03
CA SER A 8 2.69 -66.67 17.35
C SER A 8 2.64 -65.52 16.31
N GLN A 9 2.22 -64.36 16.78
CA GLN A 9 2.32 -63.12 15.99
C GLN A 9 3.73 -62.55 16.16
N SER A 10 4.49 -62.53 15.05
CA SER A 10 5.76 -61.81 14.98
C SER A 10 5.50 -60.30 14.93
N ALA A 11 6.02 -59.59 15.90
CA ALA A 11 5.98 -58.11 15.95
C ALA A 11 6.74 -57.50 14.76
N PRO A 12 6.21 -56.43 14.13
CA PRO A 12 6.93 -55.71 13.05
C PRO A 12 8.17 -55.03 13.66
N SER A 13 9.33 -55.29 13.10
CA SER A 13 10.55 -54.59 13.39
C SER A 13 10.44 -53.15 12.89
N ILE A 14 10.41 -52.18 13.78
CA ILE A 14 10.52 -50.76 13.47
C ILE A 14 11.93 -50.53 12.97
N ALA A 15 12.08 -50.32 11.67
CA ALA A 15 13.33 -49.87 11.08
C ALA A 15 13.65 -48.50 11.64
N SER A 16 14.68 -48.42 12.49
CA SER A 16 15.23 -47.15 12.97
C SER A 16 15.82 -46.44 11.76
N SER A 17 15.14 -45.41 11.25
CA SER A 17 15.72 -44.50 10.27
C SER A 17 16.89 -43.80 10.92
N CYS A 18 18.10 -44.10 10.47
CA CYS A 18 19.32 -43.42 10.86
C CYS A 18 19.18 -41.96 10.41
N SER A 19 18.88 -41.04 11.33
CA SER A 19 18.95 -39.60 11.04
C SER A 19 20.42 -39.26 10.88
N GLN A 20 20.84 -39.05 9.64
CA GLN A 20 22.16 -38.51 9.33
C GLN A 20 22.19 -37.07 9.84
N GLY A 21 23.04 -36.77 10.80
CA GLY A 21 23.32 -35.41 11.27
C GLY A 21 24.10 -34.63 10.22
N TYR A 22 23.78 -33.34 10.06
CA TYR A 22 24.55 -32.42 9.21
C TYR A 22 26.00 -32.28 9.71
N THR A 23 26.94 -32.19 8.80
CA THR A 23 28.33 -31.88 9.13
C THR A 23 28.47 -30.39 9.44
N LEU A 24 29.42 -30.01 10.31
CA LEU A 24 29.69 -28.62 10.64
C LEU A 24 30.08 -27.80 9.39
N VAL A 25 30.81 -28.43 8.46
CA VAL A 25 31.20 -27.79 7.18
C VAL A 25 29.99 -27.53 6.29
N GLU A 26 29.05 -28.45 6.23
CA GLU A 26 27.81 -28.29 5.43
C GLU A 26 26.96 -27.11 5.94
N LEU A 27 26.86 -26.97 7.26
CA LEU A 27 26.16 -25.84 7.85
C LEU A 27 26.87 -24.51 7.58
N LEU A 28 28.21 -24.50 7.60
CA LEU A 28 28.99 -23.31 7.31
C LEU A 28 28.82 -22.85 5.86
N ILE A 29 28.76 -23.78 4.90
CA ILE A 29 28.53 -23.46 3.49
C ILE A 29 27.13 -22.86 3.31
N ILE A 30 26.11 -23.44 3.95
CA ILE A 30 24.73 -22.95 3.87
C ILE A 30 24.63 -21.50 4.36
N ILE A 31 25.18 -21.18 5.54
CA ILE A 31 25.12 -19.81 6.05
C ILE A 31 25.92 -18.82 5.21
N ALA A 32 27.02 -19.24 4.61
CA ALA A 32 27.79 -18.41 3.69
C ALA A 32 26.98 -18.05 2.44
N VAL A 33 26.32 -19.02 1.82
CA VAL A 33 25.46 -18.80 0.65
C VAL A 33 24.26 -17.90 1.00
N VAL A 34 23.58 -18.16 2.13
CA VAL A 34 22.48 -17.31 2.60
C VAL A 34 22.94 -15.88 2.85
N GLY A 35 24.11 -15.68 3.42
CA GLY A 35 24.70 -14.37 3.67
C GLY A 35 24.91 -13.57 2.38
N VAL A 36 25.46 -14.20 1.33
CA VAL A 36 25.64 -13.55 0.02
C VAL A 36 24.29 -13.20 -0.63
N LEU A 37 23.35 -14.14 -0.65
CA LEU A 37 22.01 -13.90 -1.23
C LEU A 37 21.25 -12.78 -0.50
N SER A 38 21.33 -12.73 0.83
CA SER A 38 20.70 -11.71 1.64
C SER A 38 21.24 -10.31 1.34
N SER A 39 22.52 -10.17 1.07
CA SER A 39 23.15 -8.87 0.79
C SER A 39 22.63 -8.24 -0.51
N ILE A 40 22.37 -9.05 -1.53
CA ILE A 40 21.84 -8.58 -2.83
C ILE A 40 20.34 -8.28 -2.71
N SER A 41 19.59 -9.12 -2.01
CA SER A 41 18.14 -9.01 -1.88
C SER A 41 17.71 -7.74 -1.17
N TRP A 42 18.49 -7.22 -0.23
CA TRP A 42 18.13 -6.04 0.54
C TRP A 42 17.97 -4.78 -0.30
N SER A 43 18.90 -4.50 -1.21
CA SER A 43 18.83 -3.30 -2.05
C SER A 43 17.66 -3.36 -3.05
N VAL A 44 17.41 -4.53 -3.63
CA VAL A 44 16.28 -4.74 -4.55
C VAL A 44 14.94 -4.59 -3.81
N TYR A 45 14.85 -5.14 -2.60
CA TYR A 45 13.65 -5.03 -1.77
C TYR A 45 13.30 -3.59 -1.43
N GLN A 46 14.27 -2.76 -1.05
CA GLN A 46 14.05 -1.34 -0.77
C GLN A 46 13.50 -0.59 -1.99
N GLY A 47 14.05 -0.84 -3.17
CA GLY A 47 13.54 -0.26 -4.42
C GLY A 47 12.11 -0.68 -4.73
N TYR A 48 11.77 -1.93 -4.51
CA TYR A 48 10.41 -2.45 -4.70
C TYR A 48 9.40 -1.79 -3.74
N VAL A 49 9.76 -1.68 -2.45
CA VAL A 49 8.91 -1.04 -1.44
C VAL A 49 8.65 0.43 -1.78
N SER A 50 9.68 1.18 -2.17
CA SER A 50 9.53 2.59 -2.59
C SER A 50 8.60 2.72 -3.80
N SER A 51 8.79 1.91 -4.84
CA SER A 51 7.94 1.90 -6.03
C SER A 51 6.48 1.51 -5.73
N SER A 52 6.28 0.59 -4.78
CA SER A 52 4.94 0.19 -4.33
C SER A 52 4.21 1.35 -3.64
N ARG A 53 4.90 2.11 -2.78
CA ARG A 53 4.34 3.30 -2.12
C ARG A 53 3.99 4.39 -3.12
N GLU A 54 4.87 4.66 -4.09
CA GLU A 54 4.59 5.61 -5.16
C GLU A 54 3.34 5.23 -5.96
N SER A 55 3.20 3.95 -6.28
CA SER A 55 2.00 3.43 -6.96
C SER A 55 0.73 3.61 -6.14
N ALA A 56 0.80 3.40 -4.83
CA ALA A 56 -0.32 3.64 -3.92
C ALA A 56 -0.71 5.12 -3.86
N LEU A 57 0.26 6.04 -3.81
CA LEU A 57 0.02 7.49 -3.88
C LEU A 57 -0.67 7.88 -5.19
N LEU A 58 -0.21 7.36 -6.33
CA LEU A 58 -0.82 7.62 -7.64
C LEU A 58 -2.27 7.14 -7.71
N GLN A 59 -2.55 5.93 -7.24
CA GLN A 59 -3.89 5.36 -7.24
C GLN A 59 -4.86 6.21 -6.42
N THR A 60 -4.41 6.67 -5.27
CA THR A 60 -5.23 7.46 -4.37
C THR A 60 -5.45 8.87 -4.92
N LEU A 61 -4.44 9.51 -5.52
CA LEU A 61 -4.59 10.79 -6.22
C LEU A 61 -5.63 10.70 -7.35
N GLN A 62 -5.67 9.58 -8.09
CA GLN A 62 -6.68 9.37 -9.13
C GLN A 62 -8.10 9.28 -8.57
N SER A 63 -8.29 8.66 -7.41
CA SER A 63 -9.60 8.58 -6.77
C SER A 63 -10.10 9.97 -6.31
N VAL A 64 -9.23 10.77 -5.71
CA VAL A 64 -9.56 12.16 -5.33
C VAL A 64 -9.86 13.01 -6.55
N LYS A 65 -9.08 12.87 -7.64
CA LYS A 65 -9.35 13.53 -8.91
C LYS A 65 -10.77 13.27 -9.39
N LEU A 66 -11.17 12.01 -9.41
CA LEU A 66 -12.50 11.63 -9.92
C LEU A 66 -13.63 12.32 -9.17
N VAL A 67 -13.55 12.38 -7.86
CA VAL A 67 -14.56 13.01 -7.01
C VAL A 67 -14.54 14.54 -7.14
N GLN A 68 -13.37 15.15 -7.25
CA GLN A 68 -13.20 16.58 -7.49
C GLN A 68 -13.76 16.99 -8.86
N GLU A 69 -13.52 16.20 -9.90
CA GLU A 69 -14.07 16.47 -11.23
C GLU A 69 -15.59 16.26 -11.28
N ASP A 70 -16.15 15.24 -10.60
CA ASP A 70 -17.60 15.07 -10.48
C ASP A 70 -18.24 16.30 -9.81
N ARG A 71 -17.65 16.80 -8.73
CA ARG A 71 -18.14 18.00 -8.07
C ARG A 71 -18.04 19.24 -8.97
N ARG A 72 -16.92 19.42 -9.67
CA ARG A 72 -16.75 20.50 -10.62
C ARG A 72 -17.82 20.48 -11.73
N LEU A 73 -18.15 19.29 -12.23
CA LEU A 73 -19.17 19.15 -13.26
C LEU A 73 -20.58 19.46 -12.74
N ARG A 74 -20.87 19.15 -11.49
CA ARG A 74 -22.21 19.37 -10.88
C ARG A 74 -22.38 20.80 -10.37
N LEU A 75 -21.39 21.33 -9.66
CA LEU A 75 -21.49 22.60 -8.95
C LEU A 75 -20.64 23.72 -9.57
N GLY A 76 -19.71 23.37 -10.44
CA GLY A 76 -18.85 24.32 -11.14
C GLY A 76 -17.59 24.72 -10.37
N GLU A 77 -17.31 24.09 -9.24
CA GLU A 77 -16.20 24.43 -8.34
C GLU A 77 -15.47 23.20 -7.85
N TYR A 78 -14.20 23.36 -7.54
CA TYR A 78 -13.41 22.39 -6.76
C TYR A 78 -13.56 22.66 -5.26
N VAL A 79 -13.13 21.74 -4.45
CA VAL A 79 -13.17 21.86 -2.97
C VAL A 79 -11.77 21.70 -2.42
N GLU A 80 -11.39 22.64 -1.58
CA GLU A 80 -10.19 22.51 -0.75
C GLU A 80 -10.50 21.76 0.56
N GLY A 81 -9.47 21.15 1.13
CA GLY A 81 -9.59 20.45 2.39
C GLY A 81 -8.48 19.43 2.59
N THR A 82 -8.51 18.83 3.74
CA THR A 82 -7.57 17.78 4.13
C THR A 82 -8.30 16.47 4.37
N TYR A 83 -7.61 15.38 4.15
CA TYR A 83 -8.03 14.05 4.56
C TYR A 83 -6.94 13.38 5.37
N ASP A 84 -7.28 13.02 6.59
CA ASP A 84 -6.44 12.25 7.48
C ASP A 84 -7.14 10.90 7.75
N PRO A 85 -6.56 9.77 7.34
CA PRO A 85 -7.17 8.45 7.54
C PRO A 85 -7.30 8.08 9.01
N THR A 86 -6.49 8.68 9.90
CA THR A 86 -6.57 8.44 11.34
C THR A 86 -7.73 9.22 11.99
N ASN A 87 -8.20 10.29 11.34
CA ASN A 87 -9.32 11.12 11.80
C ASN A 87 -10.17 11.65 10.62
N PRO A 88 -10.88 10.77 9.90
CA PRO A 88 -11.62 11.15 8.69
C PRO A 88 -12.81 12.08 8.96
N SER A 89 -13.21 12.24 10.21
CA SER A 89 -14.38 13.06 10.63
C SER A 89 -14.03 14.51 10.96
N VAL A 90 -12.80 14.97 10.72
CA VAL A 90 -12.42 16.36 10.98
C VAL A 90 -13.27 17.30 10.12
N SER A 91 -13.91 18.28 10.77
CA SER A 91 -14.72 19.31 10.11
C SER A 91 -13.88 20.09 9.09
N GLY A 92 -14.36 20.21 7.86
CA GLY A 92 -13.62 20.82 6.75
C GLY A 92 -12.74 19.83 5.96
N GLY A 93 -12.77 18.55 6.31
CA GLY A 93 -12.06 17.53 5.57
C GLY A 93 -12.68 17.18 4.21
N LEU A 94 -11.87 16.69 3.29
CA LEU A 94 -12.33 16.24 1.97
C LEU A 94 -13.46 15.21 2.06
N ALA A 95 -13.42 14.32 3.04
CA ALA A 95 -14.45 13.31 3.26
C ALA A 95 -15.81 13.92 3.55
N SER A 96 -15.89 14.94 4.44
CA SER A 96 -17.14 15.57 4.81
C SER A 96 -17.70 16.48 3.71
N THR A 97 -16.82 17.18 2.99
CA THR A 97 -17.22 18.18 2.00
C THR A 97 -17.53 17.58 0.64
N LEU A 98 -16.78 16.57 0.20
CA LEU A 98 -16.98 15.87 -1.06
C LEU A 98 -17.91 14.66 -0.94
N GLY A 99 -18.19 14.17 0.28
CA GLY A 99 -18.82 12.88 0.47
C GLY A 99 -17.91 11.72 0.03
N TRP A 100 -16.60 12.00 -0.09
CA TRP A 100 -15.62 11.01 -0.50
C TRP A 100 -15.22 10.14 0.69
N ASN A 101 -15.56 8.87 0.60
CA ASN A 101 -15.14 7.88 1.57
C ASN A 101 -14.45 6.76 0.79
N PRO A 102 -13.11 6.68 0.83
CA PRO A 102 -12.42 5.59 0.18
C PRO A 102 -12.88 4.26 0.80
N SER A 103 -13.26 3.33 -0.06
CA SER A 103 -13.74 2.00 0.37
C SER A 103 -12.65 1.17 1.07
N ASP A 104 -11.40 1.51 0.82
CA ASP A 104 -10.23 0.91 1.46
C ASP A 104 -9.22 2.04 1.75
N PRO A 105 -9.41 2.80 2.84
CA PRO A 105 -8.51 3.89 3.18
C PRO A 105 -7.16 3.30 3.59
N ASN A 106 -6.12 3.61 2.82
CA ASN A 106 -4.76 3.33 3.26
C ASN A 106 -4.44 4.23 4.47
N PRO A 107 -4.25 3.67 5.68
CA PRO A 107 -4.03 4.46 6.89
C PRO A 107 -2.71 5.24 6.90
N GLU A 108 -1.86 4.98 5.90
CA GLU A 108 -0.55 5.60 5.78
C GLU A 108 -0.54 6.80 4.82
N ILE A 109 -1.66 7.11 4.14
CA ILE A 109 -1.71 8.19 3.15
C ILE A 109 -2.69 9.28 3.58
N SER A 110 -2.20 10.49 3.74
CA SER A 110 -2.99 11.70 3.96
C SER A 110 -3.02 12.56 2.69
N PHE A 111 -4.05 13.42 2.57
CA PHE A 111 -4.23 14.30 1.42
C PHE A 111 -4.48 15.72 1.84
N VAL A 112 -3.96 16.65 1.03
CA VAL A 112 -4.28 18.07 1.09
C VAL A 112 -4.70 18.51 -0.32
N ALA A 113 -5.89 19.08 -0.44
CA ALA A 113 -6.36 19.72 -1.66
C ALA A 113 -6.39 21.21 -1.46
N GLU A 114 -5.69 21.94 -2.30
CA GLU A 114 -5.56 23.40 -2.30
C GLU A 114 -6.06 23.93 -3.63
N CYS A 115 -6.96 24.90 -3.60
CA CYS A 115 -7.43 25.54 -4.82
C CYS A 115 -6.33 26.42 -5.42
N GLN A 116 -6.17 26.32 -6.74
CA GLN A 116 -5.24 27.14 -7.49
C GLN A 116 -5.98 28.36 -8.02
N ALA A 117 -5.65 29.54 -7.50
CA ALA A 117 -6.13 30.81 -8.06
C ALA A 117 -5.53 31.03 -9.45
N ASP A 118 -6.36 31.31 -10.45
CA ASP A 118 -5.92 31.74 -11.78
C ASP A 118 -5.65 33.26 -11.87
N GLY A 119 -5.78 33.96 -10.72
CA GLY A 119 -5.62 35.39 -10.62
C GLY A 119 -6.82 36.22 -11.04
N THR A 120 -7.87 35.61 -11.57
CA THR A 120 -9.06 36.30 -12.11
C THR A 120 -10.37 35.89 -11.41
N ALA A 121 -10.39 34.75 -10.74
CA ALA A 121 -11.58 34.21 -10.07
C ALA A 121 -11.29 33.92 -8.59
N PRO A 122 -12.34 33.82 -7.74
CA PRO A 122 -12.19 33.32 -6.39
C PRO A 122 -11.53 31.93 -6.41
N GLU A 123 -10.72 31.64 -5.40
CA GLU A 123 -10.16 30.32 -5.21
C GLU A 123 -11.27 29.27 -5.27
N CYS A 124 -11.00 28.14 -5.91
CA CYS A 124 -11.95 27.05 -6.17
C CYS A 124 -13.05 27.32 -7.19
N ALA A 125 -13.17 28.52 -7.75
CA ALA A 125 -14.23 28.85 -8.71
C ALA A 125 -14.01 28.15 -10.06
N ARG A 126 -15.05 28.27 -10.90
CA ARG A 126 -15.06 27.71 -12.26
C ARG A 126 -13.93 28.29 -13.08
N GLY A 127 -13.02 27.47 -13.60
CA GLY A 127 -11.83 27.86 -14.36
C GLY A 127 -10.52 27.77 -13.59
N SER A 128 -10.56 27.78 -12.27
CA SER A 128 -9.39 27.50 -11.44
C SER A 128 -9.03 26.01 -11.41
N GLY A 129 -7.86 25.66 -10.96
CA GLY A 129 -7.43 24.30 -10.75
C GLY A 129 -7.48 23.91 -9.26
N VAL A 130 -7.30 22.65 -9.00
CA VAL A 130 -7.03 22.14 -7.65
C VAL A 130 -5.71 21.38 -7.64
N LYS A 131 -4.85 21.73 -6.70
CA LYS A 131 -3.61 21.02 -6.39
C LYS A 131 -3.89 20.02 -5.30
N VAL A 132 -3.71 18.74 -5.57
CA VAL A 132 -3.85 17.68 -4.58
C VAL A 132 -2.47 17.12 -4.28
N THR A 133 -2.10 17.16 -3.01
CA THR A 133 -0.87 16.57 -2.49
C THR A 133 -1.22 15.37 -1.65
N ALA A 134 -0.70 14.20 -2.02
CA ALA A 134 -0.76 12.99 -1.22
C ALA A 134 0.58 12.80 -0.52
N THR A 135 0.55 12.47 0.77
CA THR A 135 1.75 12.25 1.58
C THR A 135 1.63 10.93 2.32
N HIS A 136 2.65 10.10 2.17
CA HIS A 136 2.79 8.85 2.91
C HIS A 136 3.49 9.10 4.24
N THR A 137 3.14 8.36 5.29
CA THR A 137 3.73 8.49 6.63
C THR A 137 5.25 8.26 6.68
N GLN A 138 5.80 7.55 5.69
CA GLN A 138 7.24 7.33 5.54
C GLN A 138 7.98 8.48 4.86
N GLY A 139 7.28 9.57 4.50
CA GLY A 139 7.87 10.79 3.97
C GLY A 139 7.79 10.97 2.45
N GLU A 140 7.38 9.94 1.69
CA GLU A 140 7.14 10.11 0.26
C GLU A 140 5.91 10.99 0.04
N SER A 141 6.01 11.94 -0.89
CA SER A 141 4.90 12.81 -1.26
C SER A 141 4.79 12.95 -2.77
N MET A 142 3.57 13.06 -3.25
CA MET A 142 3.28 13.27 -4.66
C MET A 142 2.16 14.29 -4.80
N CYS A 143 2.30 15.22 -5.75
CA CYS A 143 1.25 16.16 -6.02
C CYS A 143 0.84 16.21 -7.49
N ARG A 144 -0.41 16.61 -7.74
CA ARG A 144 -1.00 16.80 -9.05
C ARG A 144 -1.90 18.02 -9.06
N ILE A 145 -1.86 18.76 -10.16
CA ILE A 145 -2.76 19.88 -10.42
C ILE A 145 -3.80 19.45 -11.45
N TYR A 146 -5.05 19.66 -11.14
CA TYR A 146 -6.19 19.36 -12.00
C TYR A 146 -6.93 20.66 -12.32
N ASN A 147 -7.19 20.94 -13.59
CA ASN A 147 -7.94 22.12 -14.04
C ASN A 147 -9.09 21.76 -15.01
N GLY A 148 -9.56 20.53 -14.98
CA GLY A 148 -10.63 20.03 -15.81
C GLY A 148 -10.21 19.58 -17.21
N VAL A 149 -9.12 20.09 -17.73
CA VAL A 149 -8.61 19.79 -19.08
C VAL A 149 -7.28 19.05 -19.01
N THR A 150 -6.39 19.53 -18.16
CA THR A 150 -5.03 18.99 -18.05
C THR A 150 -4.75 18.47 -16.66
N THR A 151 -3.81 17.55 -16.57
CA THR A 151 -3.22 17.10 -15.32
C THR A 151 -1.73 17.33 -15.42
N SER A 152 -1.16 18.10 -14.50
CA SER A 152 0.27 18.37 -14.45
C SER A 152 0.87 17.97 -13.11
N ASN A 153 2.17 17.74 -13.13
CA ASN A 153 2.94 17.59 -11.89
C ASN A 153 3.17 18.99 -11.29
N CYS A 154 3.30 19.07 -9.97
CA CYS A 154 3.68 20.32 -9.35
C CYS A 154 5.22 20.58 -9.54
#